data_ec7b4c12ef33c09133a14b0316d4e44a
#
_entry.id   ec7b4c12ef33c09133a14b0316d4e44a
#
_cell.length_a   1.000
_cell.length_b   1.000
_cell.length_c   1.000
_cell.angle_alpha   90.00
_cell.angle_beta   90.00
_cell.angle_gamma   90.00
#
_symmetry.space_group_name_H-M   'P 1'
#
loop_
_entity.id
_entity.type
_entity.pdbx_description
1 polymer ?
#
loop_
_entity_poly.entity_id
_entity_poly.type
_entity_poly.pdbx_seq_one_letter_code
_entity_poly.pdbx_strand_id
1 'polypeptide(L)'
;RCLKTPRREGEVSVIILPKGEQKGRDLTKKPVPAPELLRRVQDFLDERRLVTTRLRVMKPRFKELSIRVTVVLKHGGPGMERLKLDLETAIRTTLHPLFGGIDGKGWAFGRAVHKSDLYRVIEGLDGVDFVDDLELFDEDLKRTTVQLDLRDDELVHVVDVEVKSMARERMA
;
A
#
# COMPACT_ATOMS: atom_id res chain seq x y z
N ARG A 1 11.70 9.53 -4.25
CA ARG A 1 11.85 9.11 -5.66
C ARG A 1 11.96 10.34 -6.56
N CYS A 2 12.82 10.27 -7.55
CA CYS A 2 12.99 11.30 -8.57
C CYS A 2 12.24 10.88 -9.83
N LEU A 3 11.35 11.74 -10.32
CA LEU A 3 10.58 11.51 -11.54
C LEU A 3 10.96 12.56 -12.59
N LYS A 4 11.21 12.12 -13.82
CA LYS A 4 11.27 13.04 -14.96
C LYS A 4 9.84 13.42 -15.34
N THR A 5 9.52 14.68 -15.32
CA THR A 5 8.18 15.16 -15.69
C THR A 5 8.06 15.13 -17.20
N PRO A 6 7.19 14.30 -17.81
CA PRO A 6 7.13 14.13 -19.27
C PRO A 6 6.64 15.36 -20.03
N ARG A 7 6.25 16.43 -19.36
CA ARG A 7 5.62 17.61 -19.98
C ARG A 7 6.52 18.85 -20.15
N ARG A 8 7.73 18.88 -19.55
CA ARG A 8 8.67 20.00 -19.71
C ARG A 8 10.10 19.51 -19.62
N GLU A 9 10.87 19.74 -20.65
CA GLU A 9 12.32 19.54 -20.61
C GLU A 9 12.95 20.40 -19.49
N GLY A 10 13.88 19.81 -18.73
CA GLY A 10 14.55 20.49 -17.64
C GLY A 10 13.77 20.55 -16.30
N GLU A 11 12.58 19.93 -16.20
CA GLU A 11 11.85 19.85 -14.94
C GLU A 11 12.02 18.46 -14.28
N VAL A 12 12.38 18.44 -12.99
CA VAL A 12 12.53 17.25 -12.17
C VAL A 12 11.64 17.35 -10.94
N SER A 13 10.75 16.38 -10.75
CA SER A 13 9.93 16.27 -9.56
C SER A 13 10.54 15.28 -8.57
N VAL A 14 10.71 15.69 -7.32
CA VAL A 14 11.22 14.86 -6.22
C VAL A 14 10.08 14.57 -5.25
N ILE A 15 9.68 13.31 -5.15
CA ILE A 15 8.65 12.89 -4.20
C ILE A 15 9.33 12.44 -2.91
N ILE A 16 8.86 13.00 -1.79
CA ILE A 16 9.37 12.67 -0.47
C ILE A 16 8.33 11.85 0.28
N LEU A 17 8.82 10.77 0.90
CA LEU A 17 8.07 9.96 1.84
C LEU A 17 8.79 10.03 3.19
N PRO A 18 8.16 10.55 4.26
CA PRO A 18 8.83 10.66 5.55
C PRO A 18 9.05 9.26 6.13
N LYS A 19 10.26 8.99 6.57
CA LYS A 19 10.57 7.78 7.32
C LYS A 19 10.10 8.00 8.77
N GLY A 20 8.85 7.68 9.04
CA GLY A 20 8.25 7.83 10.37
C GLY A 20 8.98 7.05 11.46
N GLU A 21 8.77 7.45 12.72
CA GLU A 21 9.28 6.70 13.87
C GLU A 21 8.74 5.27 13.87
N GLN A 22 9.63 4.29 14.10
CA GLN A 22 9.28 2.86 14.02
C GLN A 22 8.47 2.37 15.24
N LYS A 23 8.33 3.17 16.29
CA LYS A 23 7.55 2.83 17.49
C LYS A 23 6.08 3.23 17.34
N GLY A 24 5.18 2.26 17.42
CA GLY A 24 3.73 2.46 17.36
C GLY A 24 3.21 2.72 15.93
N ARG A 25 3.58 1.85 14.98
CA ARG A 25 3.18 1.94 13.57
C ARG A 25 1.66 1.87 13.42
N ASP A 26 1.06 3.02 13.23
CA ASP A 26 -0.34 3.10 12.81
C ASP A 26 -0.42 2.84 11.29
N LEU A 27 -0.74 1.60 10.93
CA LEU A 27 -0.85 1.14 9.54
C LEU A 27 -2.02 1.77 8.81
N THR A 28 -2.91 2.46 9.51
CA THR A 28 -4.09 3.11 8.93
C THR A 28 -3.78 4.52 8.43
N LYS A 29 -2.66 5.11 8.85
CA LYS A 29 -2.28 6.47 8.47
C LYS A 29 -1.41 6.52 7.21
N LYS A 30 -1.72 7.49 6.35
CA LYS A 30 -0.88 7.82 5.19
C LYS A 30 0.40 8.53 5.67
N PRO A 31 1.59 8.06 5.27
CA PRO A 31 2.85 8.76 5.58
C PRO A 31 3.00 10.00 4.69
N VAL A 32 2.40 11.11 5.11
CA VAL A 32 2.43 12.38 4.38
C VAL A 32 3.50 13.30 5.01
N PRO A 33 4.42 13.89 4.22
CA PRO A 33 5.40 14.81 4.75
C PRO A 33 4.76 16.13 5.21
N ALA A 34 5.25 16.66 6.34
CA ALA A 34 4.86 17.98 6.80
C ALA A 34 5.33 19.07 5.82
N PRO A 35 4.59 20.20 5.69
CA PRO A 35 4.95 21.29 4.79
C PRO A 35 6.35 21.85 5.05
N GLU A 36 6.78 21.89 6.30
CA GLU A 36 8.12 22.35 6.70
C GLU A 36 9.23 21.44 6.16
N LEU A 37 8.99 20.11 6.15
CA LEU A 37 9.93 19.16 5.58
C LEU A 37 10.06 19.37 4.06
N LEU A 38 8.95 19.59 3.37
CA LEU A 38 8.96 19.86 1.94
C LEU A 38 9.75 21.11 1.60
N ARG A 39 9.55 22.21 2.36
CA ARG A 39 10.31 23.48 2.19
C ARG A 39 11.80 23.27 2.43
N ARG A 40 12.17 22.65 3.55
CA ARG A 40 13.59 22.41 3.90
C ARG A 40 14.31 21.60 2.82
N VAL A 41 13.63 20.57 2.25
CA VAL A 41 14.22 19.77 1.17
C VAL A 41 14.25 20.55 -0.14
N GLN A 42 13.25 21.37 -0.44
CA GLN A 42 13.25 22.26 -1.60
C GLN A 42 14.43 23.23 -1.53
N ASP A 43 14.60 23.95 -0.42
CA ASP A 43 15.68 24.92 -0.21
C ASP A 43 17.05 24.25 -0.33
N PHE A 44 17.23 23.09 0.31
CA PHE A 44 18.48 22.33 0.26
C PHE A 44 18.86 21.90 -1.16
N LEU A 45 17.87 21.49 -1.96
CA LEU A 45 18.08 21.05 -3.33
C LEU A 45 18.23 22.22 -4.30
N ASP A 46 17.57 23.35 -4.05
CA ASP A 46 17.66 24.54 -4.90
C ASP A 46 19.07 25.15 -4.89
N GLU A 47 19.77 25.11 -3.77
CA GLU A 47 21.18 25.53 -3.67
C GLU A 47 22.15 24.65 -4.49
N ARG A 48 21.75 23.42 -4.82
CA ARG A 48 22.61 22.38 -5.41
C ARG A 48 22.19 21.94 -6.80
N ARG A 49 21.08 22.46 -7.32
CA ARG A 49 20.59 22.11 -8.68
C ARG A 49 21.40 22.82 -9.76
N LEU A 50 21.41 22.22 -10.94
CA LEU A 50 21.92 22.88 -12.14
C LEU A 50 21.04 24.07 -12.51
N VAL A 51 21.65 25.15 -13.03
CA VAL A 51 20.97 26.40 -13.39
C VAL A 51 19.82 26.16 -14.38
N THR A 52 19.97 25.19 -15.29
CA THR A 52 18.98 24.83 -16.29
C THR A 52 17.88 23.90 -15.79
N THR A 53 18.00 23.35 -14.58
CA THR A 53 17.05 22.39 -14.01
C THR A 53 16.05 23.08 -13.10
N ARG A 54 14.77 22.90 -13.37
CA ARG A 54 13.68 23.26 -12.46
C ARG A 54 13.37 22.08 -11.55
N LEU A 55 13.53 22.25 -10.27
CA LEU A 55 13.29 21.20 -9.28
C LEU A 55 12.03 21.50 -8.48
N ARG A 56 11.17 20.50 -8.33
CA ARG A 56 9.94 20.60 -7.56
C ARG A 56 9.85 19.47 -6.54
N VAL A 57 9.81 19.82 -5.28
CA VAL A 57 9.59 18.86 -4.19
C VAL A 57 8.10 18.74 -3.90
N MET A 58 7.60 17.52 -3.84
CA MET A 58 6.16 17.25 -3.68
C MET A 58 5.89 16.06 -2.76
N LYS A 59 4.68 16.02 -2.20
CA LYS A 59 4.16 14.88 -1.46
C LYS A 59 3.74 13.76 -2.41
N PRO A 60 3.73 12.49 -1.98
CA PRO A 60 3.17 11.40 -2.76
C PRO A 60 1.65 11.55 -2.94
N ARG A 61 1.13 10.96 -3.99
CA ARG A 61 -0.31 10.74 -4.18
C ARG A 61 -0.64 9.36 -3.67
N PHE A 62 -1.80 9.22 -3.06
CA PHE A 62 -2.29 7.93 -2.59
C PHE A 62 -3.55 7.56 -3.34
N LYS A 63 -3.58 6.35 -3.87
CA LYS A 63 -4.76 5.73 -4.45
C LYS A 63 -5.39 4.82 -3.41
N GLU A 64 -6.67 5.00 -3.15
CA GLU A 64 -7.40 4.33 -2.08
C GLU A 64 -7.94 2.97 -2.54
N LEU A 65 -7.73 1.96 -1.70
CA LEU A 65 -8.11 0.58 -1.96
C LEU A 65 -8.87 0.02 -0.76
N SER A 66 -10.06 -0.51 -1.00
CA SER A 66 -10.75 -1.39 -0.05
C SER A 66 -10.66 -2.84 -0.52
N ILE A 67 -10.53 -3.75 0.42
CA ILE A 67 -10.31 -5.17 0.16
C ILE A 67 -11.39 -5.96 0.88
N ARG A 68 -12.06 -6.86 0.16
CA ARG A 68 -12.94 -7.86 0.75
C ARG A 68 -12.35 -9.23 0.51
N VAL A 69 -12.21 -10.01 1.57
CA VAL A 69 -11.67 -11.36 1.50
C VAL A 69 -12.59 -12.34 2.22
N THR A 70 -12.85 -13.46 1.55
CA THR A 70 -13.55 -14.61 2.14
C THR A 70 -12.55 -15.75 2.29
N VAL A 71 -12.35 -16.22 3.53
CA VAL A 71 -11.39 -17.28 3.84
C VAL A 71 -12.08 -18.52 4.40
N VAL A 72 -11.53 -19.69 4.10
CA VAL A 72 -11.88 -20.94 4.75
C VAL A 72 -10.87 -21.21 5.85
N LEU A 73 -11.36 -21.57 7.05
CA LEU A 73 -10.56 -21.72 8.23
C LEU A 73 -10.03 -23.15 8.38
N LYS A 74 -8.79 -23.28 8.87
CA LYS A 74 -8.25 -24.55 9.35
C LYS A 74 -8.97 -25.00 10.61
N HIS A 75 -9.14 -26.31 10.77
CA HIS A 75 -9.66 -26.89 12.00
C HIS A 75 -8.70 -26.62 13.17
N GLY A 76 -9.24 -26.09 14.28
CA GLY A 76 -8.44 -25.78 15.47
C GLY A 76 -7.55 -24.56 15.37
N GLY A 77 -7.76 -23.73 14.35
CA GLY A 77 -7.06 -22.45 14.19
C GLY A 77 -7.48 -21.38 15.20
N PRO A 78 -6.85 -20.20 15.15
CA PRO A 78 -7.18 -19.07 16.03
C PRO A 78 -8.65 -18.65 15.83
N GLY A 79 -9.24 -18.06 16.87
CA GLY A 79 -10.60 -17.54 16.80
C GLY A 79 -10.73 -16.44 15.72
N MET A 80 -11.94 -16.30 15.16
CA MET A 80 -12.23 -15.39 14.03
C MET A 80 -11.79 -13.94 14.28
N GLU A 81 -11.97 -13.42 15.49
CA GLU A 81 -11.57 -12.04 15.82
C GLU A 81 -10.05 -11.85 15.75
N ARG A 82 -9.28 -12.84 16.21
CA ARG A 82 -7.83 -12.81 16.10
C ARG A 82 -7.38 -12.88 14.64
N LEU A 83 -7.99 -13.78 13.88
CA LEU A 83 -7.66 -13.95 12.47
C LEU A 83 -7.97 -12.71 11.63
N LYS A 84 -9.09 -12.03 11.89
CA LYS A 84 -9.41 -10.75 11.24
C LYS A 84 -8.31 -9.72 11.46
N LEU A 85 -7.86 -9.56 12.69
CA LEU A 85 -6.80 -8.62 13.05
C LEU A 85 -5.47 -8.98 12.38
N ASP A 86 -5.12 -10.27 12.37
CA ASP A 86 -3.89 -10.75 11.75
C ASP A 86 -3.93 -10.57 10.22
N LEU A 87 -5.09 -10.83 9.57
CA LEU A 87 -5.33 -10.58 8.15
C LEU A 87 -5.21 -9.10 7.79
N GLU A 88 -5.92 -8.24 8.51
CA GLU A 88 -5.86 -6.80 8.27
C GLU A 88 -4.43 -6.27 8.44
N THR A 89 -3.75 -6.69 9.50
CA THR A 89 -2.37 -6.29 9.77
C THR A 89 -1.42 -6.77 8.65
N ALA A 90 -1.57 -8.02 8.21
CA ALA A 90 -0.73 -8.59 7.15
C ALA A 90 -0.93 -7.87 5.80
N ILE A 91 -2.17 -7.61 5.43
CA ILE A 91 -2.51 -6.89 4.19
C ILE A 91 -1.96 -5.46 4.22
N ARG A 92 -2.24 -4.70 5.29
CA ARG A 92 -1.76 -3.33 5.45
C ARG A 92 -0.24 -3.26 5.50
N THR A 93 0.41 -4.21 6.18
CA THR A 93 1.87 -4.30 6.24
C THR A 93 2.44 -4.55 4.84
N THR A 94 1.90 -5.49 4.09
CA THR A 94 2.37 -5.86 2.76
C THR A 94 2.30 -4.69 1.78
N LEU A 95 1.21 -3.94 1.82
CA LEU A 95 1.00 -2.79 0.91
C LEU A 95 1.60 -1.48 1.44
N HIS A 96 2.23 -1.50 2.62
CA HIS A 96 2.78 -0.29 3.21
C HIS A 96 4.00 0.24 2.43
N PRO A 97 4.04 1.57 2.12
CA PRO A 97 5.06 2.14 1.24
C PRO A 97 6.48 2.23 1.82
N LEU A 98 6.65 2.06 3.13
CA LEU A 98 7.98 2.15 3.77
C LEU A 98 8.61 0.81 4.11
N PHE A 99 7.81 -0.21 4.39
CA PHE A 99 8.29 -1.51 4.88
C PHE A 99 7.51 -2.70 4.32
N GLY A 100 6.57 -2.45 3.41
CA GLY A 100 5.86 -3.50 2.68
C GLY A 100 6.66 -4.10 1.53
N GLY A 101 5.94 -4.73 0.60
CA GLY A 101 6.56 -5.44 -0.51
C GLY A 101 7.16 -6.78 -0.08
N ILE A 102 7.61 -7.55 -1.06
CA ILE A 102 8.15 -8.91 -0.85
C ILE A 102 9.49 -8.86 -0.09
N ASP A 103 10.26 -7.81 -0.31
CA ASP A 103 11.60 -7.63 0.27
C ASP A 103 11.62 -6.75 1.53
N GLY A 104 10.45 -6.31 2.01
CA GLY A 104 10.33 -5.46 3.20
C GLY A 104 10.85 -4.02 3.02
N LYS A 105 11.14 -3.60 1.79
CA LYS A 105 11.68 -2.26 1.48
C LYS A 105 10.62 -1.22 1.12
N GLY A 106 9.35 -1.60 1.26
CA GLY A 106 8.21 -0.78 0.94
C GLY A 106 7.55 -1.15 -0.39
N TRP A 107 6.24 -0.95 -0.47
CA TRP A 107 5.53 -1.08 -1.74
C TRP A 107 5.97 0.03 -2.69
N ALA A 108 6.48 -0.35 -3.84
CA ALA A 108 7.09 0.60 -4.76
C ALA A 108 6.07 1.56 -5.38
N PHE A 109 6.50 2.79 -5.64
CA PHE A 109 5.73 3.75 -6.45
C PHE A 109 5.40 3.18 -7.83
N GLY A 110 4.17 3.37 -8.28
CA GLY A 110 3.70 2.92 -9.60
C GLY A 110 3.55 1.41 -9.73
N ARG A 111 3.81 0.64 -8.68
CA ARG A 111 3.61 -0.80 -8.71
C ARG A 111 2.14 -1.12 -8.52
N ALA A 112 1.51 -1.73 -9.52
CA ALA A 112 0.14 -2.19 -9.42
C ALA A 112 -0.03 -3.21 -8.28
N VAL A 113 -1.23 -3.24 -7.68
CA VAL A 113 -1.61 -4.24 -6.70
C VAL A 113 -2.43 -5.32 -7.40
N HIS A 114 -1.91 -6.54 -7.39
CA HIS A 114 -2.60 -7.70 -7.95
C HIS A 114 -3.21 -8.56 -6.84
N LYS A 115 -4.31 -9.23 -7.14
CA LYS A 115 -4.91 -10.21 -6.21
C LYS A 115 -3.87 -11.26 -5.76
N SER A 116 -3.01 -11.72 -6.67
CA SER A 116 -1.95 -12.69 -6.39
C SER A 116 -0.94 -12.26 -5.32
N ASP A 117 -0.67 -10.95 -5.21
CA ASP A 117 0.20 -10.43 -4.15
C ASP A 117 -0.43 -10.66 -2.77
N LEU A 118 -1.76 -10.55 -2.68
CA LEU A 118 -2.51 -10.71 -1.44
C LEU A 118 -2.81 -12.18 -1.12
N TYR A 119 -3.14 -13.01 -2.12
CA TYR A 119 -3.35 -14.45 -1.92
C TYR A 119 -2.18 -15.08 -1.17
N ARG A 120 -0.95 -14.83 -1.64
CA ARG A 120 0.26 -15.36 -1.01
C ARG A 120 0.39 -14.99 0.46
N VAL A 121 0.04 -13.76 0.80
CA VAL A 121 0.16 -13.25 2.17
C VAL A 121 -0.92 -13.83 3.07
N ILE A 122 -2.16 -13.89 2.58
CA ILE A 122 -3.31 -14.36 3.33
C ILE A 122 -3.21 -15.87 3.59
N GLU A 123 -2.87 -16.65 2.58
CA GLU A 123 -2.70 -18.11 2.68
C GLU A 123 -1.48 -18.52 3.53
N GLY A 124 -0.52 -17.61 3.69
CA GLY A 124 0.62 -17.79 4.60
C GLY A 124 0.28 -17.62 6.08
N LEU A 125 -0.91 -17.13 6.43
CA LEU A 125 -1.30 -16.90 7.81
C LEU A 125 -1.75 -18.20 8.49
N ASP A 126 -1.36 -18.31 9.77
CA ASP A 126 -1.83 -19.44 10.58
C ASP A 126 -3.34 -19.35 10.81
N GLY A 127 -4.03 -20.47 10.57
CA GLY A 127 -5.49 -20.54 10.69
C GLY A 127 -6.26 -20.37 9.37
N VAL A 128 -5.63 -19.92 8.29
CA VAL A 128 -6.23 -19.90 6.94
C VAL A 128 -5.93 -21.20 6.21
N ASP A 129 -6.96 -21.91 5.75
CA ASP A 129 -6.81 -23.08 4.90
C ASP A 129 -6.59 -22.66 3.44
N PHE A 130 -7.52 -21.87 2.92
CA PHE A 130 -7.39 -21.20 1.63
C PHE A 130 -8.28 -19.96 1.53
N VAL A 131 -8.02 -19.15 0.53
CA VAL A 131 -8.86 -17.98 0.19
C VAL A 131 -9.91 -18.42 -0.84
N ASP A 132 -11.19 -18.30 -0.48
CA ASP A 132 -12.32 -18.63 -1.35
C ASP A 132 -12.58 -17.51 -2.37
N ASP A 133 -12.63 -16.26 -1.89
CA ASP A 133 -12.81 -15.08 -2.74
C ASP A 133 -12.00 -13.89 -2.23
N LEU A 134 -11.55 -13.07 -3.18
CA LEU A 134 -10.81 -11.85 -2.92
C LEU A 134 -11.24 -10.77 -3.92
N GLU A 135 -11.81 -9.70 -3.42
CA GLU A 135 -12.21 -8.55 -4.21
C GLU A 135 -11.35 -7.33 -3.87
N LEU A 136 -10.91 -6.62 -4.92
CA LEU A 136 -10.27 -5.32 -4.82
C LEU A 136 -11.26 -4.26 -5.26
N PHE A 137 -11.52 -3.27 -4.43
CA PHE A 137 -12.41 -2.15 -4.75
C PHE A 137 -11.60 -0.86 -4.84
N ASP A 138 -11.57 -0.28 -6.05
CA ASP A 138 -10.94 1.01 -6.31
C ASP A 138 -11.87 2.12 -5.80
N GLU A 139 -11.48 2.77 -4.70
CA GLU A 139 -12.30 3.80 -4.05
C GLU A 139 -12.41 5.07 -4.89
N ASP A 140 -11.41 5.38 -5.71
CA ASP A 140 -11.43 6.55 -6.59
C ASP A 140 -12.41 6.35 -7.77
N LEU A 141 -12.43 5.15 -8.35
CA LEU A 141 -13.28 4.81 -9.49
C LEU A 141 -14.63 4.18 -9.07
N LYS A 142 -14.83 3.94 -7.77
CA LYS A 142 -16.04 3.32 -7.19
C LYS A 142 -16.44 2.01 -7.88
N ARG A 143 -15.45 1.15 -8.13
CA ARG A 143 -15.68 -0.13 -8.82
C ARG A 143 -14.74 -1.24 -8.33
N THR A 144 -15.23 -2.48 -8.44
CA THR A 144 -14.38 -3.67 -8.27
C THR A 144 -13.39 -3.77 -9.44
N THR A 145 -12.17 -4.17 -9.14
CA THR A 145 -11.10 -4.32 -10.13
C THR A 145 -10.35 -5.62 -9.95
N VAL A 146 -9.75 -6.14 -11.01
CA VAL A 146 -8.88 -7.32 -10.98
C VAL A 146 -7.49 -6.94 -10.45
N GLN A 147 -7.05 -5.72 -10.76
CA GLN A 147 -5.82 -5.13 -10.27
C GLN A 147 -6.01 -3.63 -10.07
N LEU A 148 -5.30 -3.05 -9.12
CA LEU A 148 -5.25 -1.61 -8.91
C LEU A 148 -3.99 -1.06 -9.58
N ASP A 149 -4.17 -0.37 -10.71
CA ASP A 149 -3.07 0.30 -11.40
C ASP A 149 -2.71 1.61 -10.70
N LEU A 150 -1.41 1.84 -10.54
CA LEU A 150 -0.86 3.05 -9.95
C LEU A 150 0.00 3.80 -10.97
N ARG A 151 -0.08 5.13 -10.94
CA ARG A 151 0.84 5.99 -11.70
C ARG A 151 2.21 6.03 -11.02
N ASP A 152 3.22 6.48 -11.75
CA ASP A 152 4.60 6.56 -11.25
C ASP A 152 4.78 7.42 -9.99
N ASP A 153 3.86 8.33 -9.71
CA ASP A 153 3.83 9.21 -8.55
C ASP A 153 2.84 8.78 -7.46
N GLU A 154 2.18 7.63 -7.65
CA GLU A 154 1.16 7.12 -6.75
C GLU A 154 1.67 5.96 -5.90
N LEU A 155 1.11 5.89 -4.70
CA LEU A 155 1.23 4.79 -3.74
C LEU A 155 -0.17 4.27 -3.42
N VAL A 156 -0.27 3.01 -3.04
CA VAL A 156 -1.53 2.45 -2.53
C VAL A 156 -1.73 2.81 -1.06
N HIS A 157 -2.98 3.04 -0.68
CA HIS A 157 -3.41 3.16 0.70
C HIS A 157 -4.65 2.30 0.93
N VAL A 158 -4.55 1.36 1.88
CA VAL A 158 -5.68 0.49 2.25
C VAL A 158 -6.58 1.24 3.20
N VAL A 159 -7.81 1.53 2.76
CA VAL A 159 -8.84 2.22 3.55
C VAL A 159 -9.53 1.24 4.47
N ASP A 160 -10.05 0.16 3.89
CA ASP A 160 -10.82 -0.85 4.60
C ASP A 160 -10.44 -2.28 4.22
N VAL A 161 -10.59 -3.21 5.16
CA VAL A 161 -10.40 -4.65 4.94
C VAL A 161 -11.57 -5.39 5.57
N GLU A 162 -12.52 -5.81 4.75
CA GLU A 162 -13.65 -6.64 5.16
C GLU A 162 -13.26 -8.13 5.09
N VAL A 163 -13.31 -8.83 6.22
CA VAL A 163 -12.97 -10.25 6.30
C VAL A 163 -14.22 -11.07 6.62
N LYS A 164 -14.52 -12.02 5.74
CA LYS A 164 -15.58 -13.03 5.93
C LYS A 164 -14.96 -14.41 6.08
N SER A 165 -15.59 -15.28 6.84
CA SER A 165 -15.21 -16.69 6.92
C SER A 165 -16.35 -17.58 6.42
N MET A 166 -15.97 -18.62 5.71
CA MET A 166 -16.86 -19.72 5.39
C MET A 166 -16.47 -20.94 6.24
N ALA A 167 -17.47 -21.59 6.84
CA ALA A 167 -17.27 -22.90 7.44
C ALA A 167 -17.05 -23.92 6.31
N ARG A 168 -16.07 -24.80 6.45
CA ARG A 168 -15.88 -25.93 5.53
C ARG A 168 -17.12 -26.81 5.58
N GLU A 169 -17.97 -26.75 4.54
CA GLU A 169 -19.02 -27.76 4.38
C GLU A 169 -18.34 -29.12 4.34
N ARG A 170 -18.78 -30.03 5.22
CA ARG A 170 -18.37 -31.43 5.14
C ARG A 170 -18.90 -31.96 3.82
N MET A 171 -18.02 -32.12 2.84
CA MET A 171 -18.31 -33.01 1.74
C MET A 171 -18.42 -34.42 2.35
N ALA A 172 -19.66 -34.86 2.48
CA ALA A 172 -20.00 -36.22 2.90
C ALA A 172 -19.69 -37.20 1.78
#